data_c7c1816b1ef41023700ad6dc329d6806
#
_entry.id   c7c1816b1ef41023700ad6dc329d6806
#
_cell.length_a   1.000
_cell.length_b   1.000
_cell.length_c   1.000
_cell.angle_alpha   90.00
_cell.angle_beta   90.00
_cell.angle_gamma   90.00
#
_symmetry.space_group_name_H-M   'P 1'
#
loop_
_entity.id
_entity.type
_entity.pdbx_description
1 polymer ?
#
loop_
_entity_poly.entity_id
_entity_poly.type
_entity_poly.pdbx_seq_one_letter_code
_entity_poly.pdbx_strand_id
1 'polypeptide(L)'
;IKDEDLLRLIDMECFCWSVMPADRTPMINAGMVFSDRHAGGINYPKGGVGVIAEKLVAGLEANGGEIRYKHRVTNVLIEQGQAVGVRLADGEELRAKRIVSNATRWDTFAGEGSAQSTLVGPEHTPAAETTWRKRYQPSSSFLSLHLGVDASVVPKGFHCHHLLLEDWAEMEAEQGVVFVSMPSLLDPSLAPAGRHILHTFTQSDMRHWKGLSPSAYAEKKQHDADRLIDRLEALLPGLKSAIEFKEIGTPRTHRRFLGRMGGSYGPVPANRLPGLLPMPFNRTGLKNLYCVGDSCFPGQGLNAVAFSGYACSHRIGADLGLNPWSLPA
;
A
#
# COMPACT_ATOMS: atom_id res chain seq x y z
N ILE A 1 -19.43 0.10 24.74
CA ILE A 1 -20.22 0.90 23.79
C ILE A 1 -21.40 0.05 23.37
N LYS A 2 -22.63 0.61 23.40
CA LYS A 2 -23.85 -0.08 22.98
C LYS A 2 -24.58 0.66 21.87
N ASP A 3 -24.13 1.87 21.55
CA ASP A 3 -24.67 2.70 20.48
C ASP A 3 -24.23 2.13 19.14
N GLU A 4 -25.18 1.72 18.33
CA GLU A 4 -24.92 1.05 17.03
C GLU A 4 -24.29 2.00 16.01
N ASP A 5 -24.68 3.27 15.99
CA ASP A 5 -24.16 4.22 15.03
C ASP A 5 -22.70 4.57 15.35
N LEU A 6 -22.36 4.64 16.65
CA LEU A 6 -20.96 4.81 17.05
C LEU A 6 -20.12 3.57 16.74
N LEU A 7 -20.67 2.36 16.89
CA LEU A 7 -19.97 1.13 16.49
C LEU A 7 -19.73 1.09 14.99
N ARG A 8 -20.72 1.46 14.17
CA ARG A 8 -20.59 1.58 12.71
C ARG A 8 -19.54 2.62 12.31
N LEU A 9 -19.52 3.78 12.98
CA LEU A 9 -18.48 4.79 12.74
C LEU A 9 -17.09 4.25 13.04
N ILE A 10 -16.92 3.52 14.16
CA ILE A 10 -15.64 2.90 14.52
C ILE A 10 -15.24 1.83 13.48
N ASP A 11 -16.18 1.01 13.03
CA ASP A 11 -15.93 0.02 11.99
C ASP A 11 -15.46 0.68 10.68
N MET A 12 -16.15 1.74 10.22
CA MET A 12 -15.76 2.48 9.04
C MET A 12 -14.38 3.13 9.18
N GLU A 13 -14.10 3.73 10.35
CA GLU A 13 -12.78 4.29 10.64
C GLU A 13 -11.69 3.22 10.58
N CYS A 14 -11.89 2.06 11.19
CA CYS A 14 -10.95 0.95 11.10
C CYS A 14 -10.80 0.45 9.67
N PHE A 15 -11.90 0.35 8.93
CA PHE A 15 -11.90 -0.09 7.54
C PHE A 15 -11.09 0.84 6.62
N CYS A 16 -11.15 2.15 6.84
CA CYS A 16 -10.35 3.13 6.08
C CYS A 16 -8.84 2.89 6.17
N TRP A 17 -8.37 2.32 7.28
CA TRP A 17 -6.93 2.18 7.57
C TRP A 17 -6.41 0.76 7.40
N SER A 18 -7.23 -0.22 7.76
CA SER A 18 -6.82 -1.62 7.81
C SER A 18 -7.49 -2.48 6.75
N VAL A 19 -8.50 -1.95 6.03
CA VAL A 19 -9.42 -2.70 5.16
C VAL A 19 -10.13 -3.84 5.91
N MET A 20 -10.34 -3.65 7.21
CA MET A 20 -11.03 -4.58 8.11
C MET A 20 -11.91 -3.81 9.11
N PRO A 21 -13.04 -4.37 9.55
CA PRO A 21 -13.82 -3.80 10.64
C PRO A 21 -13.05 -3.86 11.98
N ALA A 22 -13.57 -3.19 12.99
CA ALA A 22 -12.90 -3.01 14.27
C ALA A 22 -12.60 -4.31 15.03
N ASP A 23 -13.47 -5.31 14.89
CA ASP A 23 -13.31 -6.61 15.54
C ASP A 23 -12.08 -7.41 15.07
N ARG A 24 -11.58 -7.13 13.87
CA ARG A 24 -10.39 -7.75 13.27
C ARG A 24 -9.20 -6.82 13.16
N THR A 25 -9.39 -5.51 13.31
CA THR A 25 -8.29 -4.54 13.28
C THR A 25 -7.41 -4.68 14.52
N PRO A 26 -6.08 -4.88 14.36
CA PRO A 26 -5.18 -4.91 15.50
C PRO A 26 -5.25 -3.61 16.31
N MET A 27 -5.38 -3.72 17.64
CA MET A 27 -5.51 -2.56 18.54
C MET A 27 -4.39 -1.53 18.36
N ILE A 28 -3.16 -1.98 18.07
CA ILE A 28 -2.05 -1.07 17.84
C ILE A 28 -2.24 -0.21 16.59
N ASN A 29 -2.83 -0.77 15.53
CA ASN A 29 -3.09 -0.02 14.30
C ASN A 29 -4.16 1.05 14.55
N ALA A 30 -5.26 0.67 15.21
CA ALA A 30 -6.31 1.62 15.61
C ALA A 30 -5.75 2.72 16.52
N GLY A 31 -4.97 2.35 17.55
CA GLY A 31 -4.35 3.29 18.48
C GLY A 31 -3.42 4.28 17.80
N MET A 32 -2.58 3.83 16.87
CA MET A 32 -1.67 4.69 16.11
C MET A 32 -2.45 5.71 15.27
N VAL A 33 -3.48 5.27 14.54
CA VAL A 33 -4.26 6.16 13.66
C VAL A 33 -4.99 7.23 14.45
N PHE A 34 -5.71 6.85 15.52
CA PHE A 34 -6.42 7.82 16.35
C PHE A 34 -5.46 8.78 17.07
N SER A 35 -4.30 8.28 17.53
CA SER A 35 -3.27 9.09 18.17
C SER A 35 -2.64 10.08 17.20
N ASP A 36 -2.26 9.66 16.01
CA ASP A 36 -1.62 10.51 14.99
C ASP A 36 -2.55 11.66 14.58
N ARG A 37 -3.83 11.38 14.34
CA ARG A 37 -4.82 12.42 14.03
C ARG A 37 -4.95 13.43 15.15
N HIS A 38 -4.97 12.97 16.40
CA HIS A 38 -5.16 13.83 17.56
C HIS A 38 -3.94 14.70 17.84
N ALA A 39 -2.75 14.15 17.70
CA ALA A 39 -1.50 14.83 18.02
C ALA A 39 -0.94 15.67 16.87
N GLY A 40 -0.93 15.14 15.64
CA GLY A 40 -0.28 15.73 14.47
C GLY A 40 -1.23 16.30 13.43
N GLY A 41 -2.52 15.98 13.51
CA GLY A 41 -3.50 16.28 12.48
C GLY A 41 -3.27 15.48 11.18
N ILE A 42 -4.03 15.84 10.15
CA ILE A 42 -3.89 15.28 8.80
C ILE A 42 -3.31 16.36 7.91
N ASN A 43 -2.16 16.10 7.30
CA ASN A 43 -1.46 17.04 6.45
C ASN A 43 -1.37 16.50 5.02
N TYR A 44 -1.57 17.39 4.04
CA TYR A 44 -1.39 17.09 2.63
C TYR A 44 -0.15 17.82 2.11
N PRO A 45 0.85 17.15 1.53
CA PRO A 45 2.06 17.80 1.06
C PRO A 45 1.77 18.68 -0.16
N LYS A 46 2.27 19.93 -0.16
CA LYS A 46 2.18 20.81 -1.31
C LYS A 46 2.89 20.18 -2.52
N GLY A 47 2.22 20.12 -3.66
CA GLY A 47 2.69 19.43 -4.87
C GLY A 47 2.28 17.96 -4.94
N GLY A 48 1.47 17.47 -3.97
CA GLY A 48 0.96 16.11 -3.95
C GLY A 48 1.86 15.13 -3.22
N VAL A 49 1.35 13.93 -2.98
CA VAL A 49 2.06 12.87 -2.21
C VAL A 49 3.34 12.38 -2.88
N GLY A 50 3.48 12.54 -4.20
CA GLY A 50 4.70 12.19 -4.96
C GLY A 50 5.93 12.95 -4.49
N VAL A 51 5.76 14.20 -4.02
CA VAL A 51 6.85 15.05 -3.50
C VAL A 51 7.59 14.38 -2.34
N ILE A 52 6.93 13.54 -1.55
CA ILE A 52 7.58 12.80 -0.45
C ILE A 52 8.67 11.88 -1.02
N ALA A 53 8.34 11.11 -2.06
CA ALA A 53 9.32 10.23 -2.70
C ALA A 53 10.45 11.04 -3.37
N GLU A 54 10.14 12.13 -4.05
CA GLU A 54 11.12 13.00 -4.69
C GLU A 54 12.13 13.57 -3.66
N LYS A 55 11.63 14.02 -2.50
CA LYS A 55 12.50 14.54 -1.43
C LYS A 55 13.37 13.46 -0.81
N LEU A 56 12.85 12.24 -0.65
CA LEU A 56 13.65 11.10 -0.16
C LEU A 56 14.73 10.72 -1.16
N VAL A 57 14.42 10.69 -2.47
CA VAL A 57 15.39 10.47 -3.54
C VAL A 57 16.49 11.54 -3.49
N ALA A 58 16.12 12.81 -3.49
CA ALA A 58 17.09 13.91 -3.43
C ALA A 58 17.98 13.81 -2.18
N GLY A 59 17.42 13.46 -1.02
CA GLY A 59 18.17 13.22 0.21
C GLY A 59 19.15 12.05 0.10
N LEU A 60 18.74 10.94 -0.52
CA LEU A 60 19.61 9.80 -0.75
C LEU A 60 20.81 10.17 -1.65
N GLU A 61 20.55 10.83 -2.78
CA GLU A 61 21.58 11.24 -3.75
C GLU A 61 22.55 12.26 -3.15
N ALA A 62 22.05 13.24 -2.38
CA ALA A 62 22.87 14.21 -1.66
C ALA A 62 23.82 13.57 -0.64
N ASN A 63 23.50 12.38 -0.16
CA ASN A 63 24.37 11.59 0.74
C ASN A 63 25.15 10.49 0.01
N GLY A 64 25.30 10.58 -1.31
CA GLY A 64 26.10 9.65 -2.12
C GLY A 64 25.44 8.31 -2.41
N GLY A 65 24.14 8.20 -2.19
CA GLY A 65 23.35 7.05 -2.62
C GLY A 65 23.05 7.09 -4.12
N GLU A 66 22.76 5.93 -4.70
CA GLU A 66 22.39 5.79 -6.11
C GLU A 66 21.02 5.13 -6.23
N ILE A 67 20.17 5.61 -7.16
CA ILE A 67 18.92 4.98 -7.54
C ILE A 67 19.01 4.48 -8.98
N ARG A 68 18.76 3.18 -9.17
CA ARG A 68 18.71 2.54 -10.48
C ARG A 68 17.27 2.19 -10.84
N TYR A 69 16.63 3.02 -11.65
CA TYR A 69 15.31 2.75 -12.21
C TYR A 69 15.38 1.70 -13.31
N LYS A 70 14.28 0.95 -13.49
CA LYS A 70 14.15 -0.12 -14.50
C LYS A 70 15.11 -1.30 -14.30
N HIS A 71 15.75 -1.41 -13.14
CA HIS A 71 16.63 -2.53 -12.77
C HIS A 71 15.87 -3.47 -11.82
N ARG A 72 15.13 -4.42 -12.41
CA ARG A 72 14.34 -5.37 -11.64
C ARG A 72 15.23 -6.41 -10.99
N VAL A 73 15.17 -6.50 -9.65
CA VAL A 73 15.78 -7.58 -8.90
C VAL A 73 14.94 -8.85 -9.04
N THR A 74 15.58 -9.97 -9.35
CA THR A 74 14.96 -11.29 -9.49
C THR A 74 15.30 -12.24 -8.36
N ASN A 75 16.48 -12.11 -7.76
CA ASN A 75 16.95 -12.99 -6.70
C ASN A 75 17.80 -12.24 -5.67
N VAL A 76 17.78 -12.70 -4.44
CA VAL A 76 18.80 -12.43 -3.43
C VAL A 76 19.89 -13.50 -3.58
N LEU A 77 21.14 -13.08 -3.69
CA LEU A 77 22.29 -13.98 -3.73
C LEU A 77 22.61 -14.44 -2.31
N ILE A 78 22.71 -15.75 -2.12
CA ILE A 78 22.92 -16.35 -0.80
C ILE A 78 24.14 -17.25 -0.86
N GLU A 79 25.09 -17.01 0.03
CA GLU A 79 26.31 -17.80 0.20
C GLU A 79 26.48 -18.14 1.68
N GLN A 80 26.73 -19.39 1.99
CA GLN A 80 26.94 -19.88 3.37
C GLN A 80 25.84 -19.42 4.35
N GLY A 81 24.56 -19.43 3.89
CA GLY A 81 23.40 -19.00 4.70
C GLY A 81 23.30 -17.50 4.97
N GLN A 82 23.96 -16.66 4.19
CA GLN A 82 23.94 -15.21 4.31
C GLN A 82 23.58 -14.54 2.98
N ALA A 83 22.80 -13.48 3.01
CA ALA A 83 22.60 -12.63 1.84
C ALA A 83 23.87 -11.81 1.57
N VAL A 84 24.34 -11.85 0.32
CA VAL A 84 25.61 -11.23 -0.12
C VAL A 84 25.43 -10.30 -1.32
N GLY A 85 24.24 -10.21 -1.88
CA GLY A 85 23.96 -9.39 -3.05
C GLY A 85 22.58 -9.65 -3.63
N VAL A 86 22.35 -9.10 -4.81
CA VAL A 86 21.13 -9.32 -5.60
C VAL A 86 21.49 -9.60 -7.06
N ARG A 87 20.62 -10.33 -7.77
CA ARG A 87 20.69 -10.53 -9.21
C ARG A 87 19.57 -9.75 -9.89
N LEU A 88 19.91 -9.04 -10.96
CA LEU A 88 18.98 -8.31 -11.79
C LEU A 88 18.38 -9.19 -12.91
N ALA A 89 17.34 -8.71 -13.57
CA ALA A 89 16.67 -9.46 -14.62
C ALA A 89 17.50 -9.66 -15.90
N ASP A 90 18.51 -8.82 -16.12
CA ASP A 90 19.49 -8.93 -17.21
C ASP A 90 20.67 -9.85 -16.87
N GLY A 91 20.71 -10.37 -15.63
CA GLY A 91 21.76 -11.26 -15.14
C GLY A 91 22.89 -10.55 -14.38
N GLU A 92 22.94 -9.21 -14.36
CA GLU A 92 23.91 -8.46 -13.55
C GLU A 92 23.79 -8.85 -12.06
N GLU A 93 24.92 -9.03 -11.38
CA GLU A 93 24.99 -9.30 -9.94
C GLU A 93 25.61 -8.12 -9.21
N LEU A 94 24.89 -7.61 -8.23
CA LEU A 94 25.35 -6.52 -7.35
C LEU A 94 25.64 -7.06 -5.97
N ARG A 95 26.88 -6.94 -5.52
CA ARG A 95 27.32 -7.39 -4.18
C ARG A 95 27.11 -6.29 -3.14
N ALA A 96 26.62 -6.66 -1.97
CA ALA A 96 26.41 -5.75 -0.85
C ALA A 96 26.58 -6.43 0.50
N LYS A 97 27.01 -5.65 1.51
CA LYS A 97 27.16 -6.13 2.89
C LYS A 97 25.81 -6.38 3.58
N ARG A 98 24.78 -5.67 3.19
CA ARG A 98 23.42 -5.76 3.72
C ARG A 98 22.43 -5.60 2.59
N ILE A 99 21.37 -6.37 2.61
CA ILE A 99 20.27 -6.32 1.65
C ILE A 99 19.01 -5.93 2.40
N VAL A 100 18.26 -4.98 1.86
CA VAL A 100 16.95 -4.55 2.38
C VAL A 100 15.91 -4.79 1.30
N SER A 101 14.95 -5.65 1.56
CA SER A 101 13.80 -5.88 0.66
C SER A 101 12.60 -5.05 1.10
N ASN A 102 12.08 -4.23 0.18
CA ASN A 102 10.78 -3.58 0.31
C ASN A 102 9.68 -4.30 -0.50
N ALA A 103 9.99 -5.45 -1.09
CA ALA A 103 8.98 -6.36 -1.59
C ALA A 103 8.20 -6.95 -0.40
N THR A 104 6.93 -7.34 -0.63
CA THR A 104 6.18 -8.01 0.44
C THR A 104 6.91 -9.27 0.89
N ARG A 105 6.62 -9.76 2.11
CA ARG A 105 7.20 -11.03 2.57
C ARG A 105 6.77 -12.22 1.70
N TRP A 106 5.61 -12.14 1.04
CA TRP A 106 5.19 -13.15 0.06
C TRP A 106 6.01 -13.13 -1.22
N ASP A 107 6.48 -11.95 -1.64
CA ASP A 107 7.31 -11.78 -2.84
C ASP A 107 8.79 -11.95 -2.51
N THR A 108 9.19 -11.70 -1.26
CA THR A 108 10.58 -11.90 -0.80
C THR A 108 10.90 -13.37 -0.57
N PHE A 109 10.05 -14.11 0.15
CA PHE A 109 10.32 -15.50 0.53
C PHE A 109 9.36 -16.47 -0.16
N ALA A 110 9.84 -17.64 -0.53
CA ALA A 110 8.99 -18.70 -1.07
C ALA A 110 8.04 -19.27 -0.02
N GLY A 111 6.80 -19.56 -0.43
CA GLY A 111 5.89 -20.39 0.35
C GLY A 111 6.16 -21.86 0.12
N GLU A 112 5.77 -22.71 1.06
CA GLU A 112 5.79 -24.17 0.89
C GLU A 112 4.91 -24.57 -0.30
N GLY A 113 5.48 -25.27 -1.28
CA GLY A 113 4.77 -25.67 -2.50
C GLY A 113 4.39 -24.50 -3.45
N SER A 114 4.90 -23.30 -3.24
CA SER A 114 4.58 -22.15 -4.08
C SER A 114 5.30 -22.22 -5.43
N ALA A 115 4.52 -22.16 -6.53
CA ALA A 115 5.05 -21.96 -7.88
C ALA A 115 5.40 -20.48 -8.17
N GLN A 116 5.22 -19.59 -7.22
CA GLN A 116 5.53 -18.16 -7.39
C GLN A 116 7.03 -17.93 -7.35
N SER A 117 7.54 -17.20 -8.33
CA SER A 117 8.93 -16.70 -8.29
C SER A 117 9.07 -15.66 -7.17
N THR A 118 9.98 -15.91 -6.24
CA THR A 118 10.31 -15.05 -5.11
C THR A 118 11.80 -14.70 -5.11
N LEU A 119 12.17 -13.67 -4.34
CA LEU A 119 13.57 -13.23 -4.27
C LEU A 119 14.48 -14.23 -3.56
N VAL A 120 13.92 -14.99 -2.61
CA VAL A 120 14.59 -16.06 -1.84
C VAL A 120 13.84 -17.36 -2.10
N GLY A 121 14.56 -18.38 -2.56
CA GLY A 121 13.99 -19.70 -2.83
C GLY A 121 13.58 -20.47 -1.56
N PRO A 122 12.84 -21.58 -1.71
CA PRO A 122 12.32 -22.34 -0.57
C PRO A 122 13.44 -22.92 0.31
N GLU A 123 14.57 -23.30 -0.29
CA GLU A 123 15.73 -23.87 0.41
C GLU A 123 16.43 -22.91 1.38
N HIS A 124 16.19 -21.62 1.20
CA HIS A 124 16.74 -20.56 2.06
C HIS A 124 15.68 -19.79 2.84
N THR A 125 14.42 -20.15 2.68
CA THR A 125 13.31 -19.47 3.39
C THR A 125 13.30 -19.85 4.86
N PRO A 126 13.45 -18.89 5.79
CA PRO A 126 13.44 -19.19 7.23
C PRO A 126 12.07 -19.72 7.69
N ALA A 127 12.06 -20.67 8.63
CA ALA A 127 10.85 -21.27 9.20
C ALA A 127 9.88 -20.21 9.79
N ALA A 128 10.40 -19.10 10.31
CA ALA A 128 9.59 -17.98 10.82
C ALA A 128 8.70 -17.38 9.73
N GLU A 129 9.12 -17.37 8.46
CA GLU A 129 8.33 -16.87 7.33
C GLU A 129 7.15 -17.79 6.99
N THR A 130 7.33 -19.10 7.13
CA THR A 130 6.24 -20.07 7.00
C THR A 130 5.19 -19.85 8.11
N THR A 131 5.64 -19.61 9.34
CA THR A 131 4.75 -19.30 10.47
C THR A 131 4.01 -17.98 10.23
N TRP A 132 4.68 -16.95 9.74
CA TRP A 132 4.08 -15.66 9.42
C TRP A 132 2.98 -15.82 8.34
N ARG A 133 3.23 -16.58 7.28
CA ARG A 133 2.26 -16.86 6.19
C ARG A 133 0.97 -17.52 6.67
N LYS A 134 1.02 -18.33 7.74
CA LYS A 134 -0.17 -18.94 8.35
C LYS A 134 -1.02 -17.94 9.14
N ARG A 135 -0.43 -16.82 9.56
CA ARG A 135 -1.07 -15.79 10.38
C ARG A 135 -1.64 -14.64 9.56
N TYR A 136 -1.12 -14.43 8.36
CA TYR A 136 -1.47 -13.30 7.50
C TYR A 136 -1.86 -13.75 6.12
N GLN A 137 -2.77 -13.00 5.53
CA GLN A 137 -3.15 -13.13 4.13
C GLN A 137 -3.04 -11.77 3.43
N PRO A 138 -2.82 -11.73 2.09
CA PRO A 138 -2.90 -10.47 1.35
C PRO A 138 -4.32 -9.90 1.47
N SER A 139 -4.41 -8.58 1.69
CA SER A 139 -5.69 -7.88 1.55
C SER A 139 -6.15 -7.91 0.10
N SER A 140 -7.39 -7.52 -0.13
CA SER A 140 -7.88 -7.20 -1.48
C SER A 140 -7.00 -6.12 -2.12
N SER A 141 -7.00 -6.08 -3.45
CA SER A 141 -6.50 -4.98 -4.25
C SER A 141 -7.63 -3.96 -4.47
N PHE A 142 -7.43 -3.06 -5.42
CA PHE A 142 -8.39 -2.01 -5.72
C PHE A 142 -8.70 -1.91 -7.21
N LEU A 143 -9.95 -1.52 -7.51
CA LEU A 143 -10.32 -0.81 -8.72
C LEU A 143 -10.18 0.68 -8.41
N SER A 144 -9.43 1.43 -9.20
CA SER A 144 -9.21 2.87 -9.00
C SER A 144 -9.53 3.66 -10.27
N LEU A 145 -10.09 4.86 -10.08
CA LEU A 145 -10.28 5.84 -11.15
C LEU A 145 -9.49 7.10 -10.81
N HIS A 146 -8.82 7.63 -11.80
CA HIS A 146 -8.22 8.95 -11.80
C HIS A 146 -8.96 9.77 -12.86
N LEU A 147 -9.69 10.79 -12.41
CA LEU A 147 -10.52 11.62 -13.27
C LEU A 147 -10.02 13.06 -13.25
N GLY A 148 -9.94 13.68 -14.42
CA GLY A 148 -9.90 15.13 -14.57
C GLY A 148 -11.29 15.62 -14.88
N VAL A 149 -11.81 16.56 -14.10
CA VAL A 149 -13.18 17.03 -14.20
C VAL A 149 -13.28 18.55 -14.27
N ASP A 150 -14.30 19.05 -14.97
CA ASP A 150 -14.62 20.48 -14.97
C ASP A 150 -15.05 20.92 -13.57
N ALA A 151 -14.55 22.06 -13.12
CA ALA A 151 -14.81 22.56 -11.77
C ALA A 151 -16.28 22.97 -11.54
N SER A 152 -17.05 23.21 -12.60
CA SER A 152 -18.45 23.66 -12.49
C SER A 152 -19.37 22.66 -11.78
N VAL A 153 -19.02 21.36 -11.78
CA VAL A 153 -19.81 20.31 -11.12
C VAL A 153 -19.47 20.14 -9.64
N VAL A 154 -18.42 20.83 -9.15
CA VAL A 154 -17.99 20.72 -7.76
C VAL A 154 -18.69 21.79 -6.92
N PRO A 155 -19.57 21.42 -5.98
CA PRO A 155 -20.29 22.39 -5.16
C PRO A 155 -19.34 23.23 -4.30
N LYS A 156 -19.71 24.49 -4.04
CA LYS A 156 -18.98 25.31 -3.08
C LYS A 156 -19.01 24.66 -1.69
N GLY A 157 -17.82 24.54 -1.08
CA GLY A 157 -17.69 23.89 0.23
C GLY A 157 -17.62 22.37 0.16
N PHE A 158 -17.46 21.79 -1.02
CA PHE A 158 -17.21 20.35 -1.16
C PHE A 158 -15.94 19.95 -0.42
N HIS A 159 -15.99 18.86 0.33
CA HIS A 159 -14.84 18.39 1.09
C HIS A 159 -13.86 17.57 0.22
N CYS A 160 -12.60 17.53 0.63
CA CYS A 160 -11.58 16.76 -0.09
C CYS A 160 -11.83 15.25 -0.07
N HIS A 161 -12.38 14.71 1.01
CA HIS A 161 -12.56 13.26 1.20
C HIS A 161 -14.00 12.90 1.50
N HIS A 162 -14.49 11.85 0.82
CA HIS A 162 -15.79 11.24 1.05
C HIS A 162 -15.67 9.72 1.06
N LEU A 163 -16.60 9.09 1.76
CA LEU A 163 -16.82 7.65 1.76
C LEU A 163 -18.25 7.40 1.33
N LEU A 164 -18.45 6.57 0.31
CA LEU A 164 -19.77 6.17 -0.15
C LEU A 164 -20.00 4.72 0.27
N LEU A 165 -21.06 4.50 1.01
CA LEU A 165 -21.53 3.18 1.44
C LEU A 165 -23.05 3.23 1.47
N GLU A 166 -23.71 2.44 0.66
CA GLU A 166 -25.16 2.39 0.55
C GLU A 166 -25.77 1.45 1.59
N ASP A 167 -25.08 0.37 1.93
CA ASP A 167 -25.52 -0.60 2.93
C ASP A 167 -24.34 -1.02 3.82
N TRP A 168 -24.52 -0.91 5.13
CA TRP A 168 -23.50 -1.31 6.12
C TRP A 168 -23.17 -2.81 6.05
N ALA A 169 -24.10 -3.65 5.65
CA ALA A 169 -23.87 -5.07 5.47
C ALA A 169 -22.87 -5.37 4.33
N GLU A 170 -22.74 -4.46 3.37
CA GLU A 170 -21.88 -4.57 2.20
C GLU A 170 -20.51 -3.88 2.39
N MET A 171 -20.19 -3.39 3.58
CA MET A 171 -18.94 -2.64 3.84
C MET A 171 -17.69 -3.41 3.40
N GLU A 172 -17.65 -4.72 3.62
CA GLU A 172 -16.53 -5.58 3.25
C GLU A 172 -16.65 -6.23 1.86
N ALA A 173 -17.79 -6.04 1.19
CA ALA A 173 -18.02 -6.61 -0.13
C ALA A 173 -17.11 -5.96 -1.19
N GLU A 174 -16.89 -6.69 -2.28
CA GLU A 174 -16.23 -6.13 -3.46
C GLU A 174 -17.01 -4.92 -3.97
N GLN A 175 -16.35 -3.78 -4.11
CA GLN A 175 -16.95 -2.49 -4.45
C GLN A 175 -17.97 -1.97 -3.42
N GLY A 176 -18.02 -2.50 -2.20
CA GLY A 176 -18.94 -2.03 -1.15
C GLY A 176 -18.69 -0.58 -0.77
N VAL A 177 -17.52 -0.26 -0.21
CA VAL A 177 -17.12 1.11 0.11
C VAL A 177 -16.38 1.74 -1.07
N VAL A 178 -16.73 2.99 -1.40
CA VAL A 178 -16.00 3.82 -2.36
C VAL A 178 -15.31 4.96 -1.62
N PHE A 179 -13.99 5.00 -1.77
CA PHE A 179 -13.15 6.09 -1.27
C PHE A 179 -13.03 7.16 -2.34
N VAL A 180 -13.27 8.41 -1.99
CA VAL A 180 -13.25 9.54 -2.91
C VAL A 180 -12.33 10.62 -2.35
N SER A 181 -11.41 11.12 -3.17
CA SER A 181 -10.50 12.21 -2.81
C SER A 181 -10.39 13.22 -3.95
N MET A 182 -10.48 14.50 -3.60
CA MET A 182 -10.31 15.63 -4.52
C MET A 182 -9.17 16.53 -4.02
N PRO A 183 -7.91 16.11 -4.12
CA PRO A 183 -6.79 16.82 -3.51
C PRO A 183 -6.53 18.21 -4.09
N SER A 184 -6.99 18.49 -5.31
CA SER A 184 -6.92 19.84 -5.92
C SER A 184 -7.77 20.89 -5.20
N LEU A 185 -8.64 20.49 -4.26
CA LEU A 185 -9.31 21.42 -3.33
C LEU A 185 -8.37 21.92 -2.23
N LEU A 186 -7.36 21.12 -1.87
CA LEU A 186 -6.33 21.48 -0.87
C LEU A 186 -5.14 22.17 -1.53
N ASP A 187 -4.76 21.71 -2.72
CA ASP A 187 -3.66 22.27 -3.50
C ASP A 187 -4.11 22.47 -4.97
N PRO A 188 -4.57 23.69 -5.31
CA PRO A 188 -5.02 24.00 -6.67
C PRO A 188 -3.94 23.82 -7.76
N SER A 189 -2.65 23.77 -7.39
CA SER A 189 -1.56 23.55 -8.35
C SER A 189 -1.55 22.16 -8.97
N LEU A 190 -2.33 21.23 -8.43
CA LEU A 190 -2.43 19.84 -8.91
C LEU A 190 -3.32 19.69 -10.14
N ALA A 191 -4.08 20.72 -10.51
CA ALA A 191 -4.96 20.70 -11.68
C ALA A 191 -4.83 22.00 -12.49
N PRO A 192 -5.13 21.98 -13.80
CA PRO A 192 -5.27 23.21 -14.58
C PRO A 192 -6.36 24.14 -14.02
N ALA A 193 -6.29 25.42 -14.31
CA ALA A 193 -7.32 26.39 -13.91
C ALA A 193 -8.71 25.96 -14.40
N GLY A 194 -9.71 26.03 -13.52
CA GLY A 194 -11.07 25.60 -13.83
C GLY A 194 -11.28 24.08 -13.87
N ARG A 195 -10.34 23.31 -13.36
CA ARG A 195 -10.37 21.83 -13.32
C ARG A 195 -10.08 21.32 -11.92
N HIS A 196 -10.57 20.11 -11.63
CA HIS A 196 -10.22 19.35 -10.45
C HIS A 196 -9.75 17.94 -10.82
N ILE A 197 -8.92 17.34 -9.97
CA ILE A 197 -8.62 15.91 -10.02
C ILE A 197 -9.48 15.20 -8.98
N LEU A 198 -10.13 14.12 -9.43
CA LEU A 198 -10.88 13.21 -8.57
C LEU A 198 -10.21 11.85 -8.61
N HIS A 199 -9.68 11.43 -7.48
CA HIS A 199 -9.16 10.09 -7.29
C HIS A 199 -10.16 9.29 -6.46
N THR A 200 -10.56 8.14 -6.99
CA THR A 200 -11.46 7.24 -6.29
C THR A 200 -10.99 5.81 -6.42
N PHE A 201 -11.26 5.01 -5.39
CA PHE A 201 -10.97 3.59 -5.41
C PHE A 201 -11.96 2.82 -4.53
N THR A 202 -12.08 1.54 -4.85
CA THR A 202 -12.91 0.59 -4.11
C THR A 202 -12.22 -0.77 -4.11
N GLN A 203 -12.55 -1.63 -3.15
CA GLN A 203 -11.98 -2.97 -3.10
C GLN A 203 -12.31 -3.77 -4.37
N SER A 204 -11.29 -4.48 -4.88
CA SER A 204 -11.45 -5.42 -5.97
C SER A 204 -10.41 -6.54 -5.85
N ASP A 205 -10.86 -7.78 -5.87
CA ASP A 205 -10.00 -8.94 -5.67
C ASP A 205 -9.38 -9.40 -7.00
N MET A 206 -8.10 -9.72 -6.98
CA MET A 206 -7.35 -10.26 -8.13
C MET A 206 -8.00 -11.52 -8.71
N ARG A 207 -8.72 -12.31 -7.89
CA ARG A 207 -9.41 -13.55 -8.34
C ARG A 207 -10.39 -13.27 -9.48
N HIS A 208 -11.05 -12.10 -9.47
CA HIS A 208 -12.03 -11.71 -10.48
C HIS A 208 -11.38 -11.18 -11.78
N TRP A 209 -10.06 -11.00 -11.78
CA TRP A 209 -9.29 -10.49 -12.93
C TRP A 209 -8.30 -11.49 -13.50
N LYS A 210 -8.01 -12.57 -12.76
CA LYS A 210 -7.07 -13.60 -13.18
C LYS A 210 -7.69 -14.46 -14.29
N GLY A 211 -6.91 -14.77 -15.34
CA GLY A 211 -7.33 -15.68 -16.42
C GLY A 211 -8.28 -15.08 -17.45
N LEU A 212 -8.68 -13.80 -17.32
CA LEU A 212 -9.49 -13.13 -18.34
C LEU A 212 -8.71 -12.98 -19.66
N SER A 213 -9.37 -13.23 -20.78
CA SER A 213 -8.88 -12.86 -22.10
C SER A 213 -8.70 -11.35 -22.21
N PRO A 214 -7.93 -10.83 -23.18
CA PRO A 214 -7.79 -9.38 -23.37
C PRO A 214 -9.12 -8.66 -23.56
N SER A 215 -10.06 -9.21 -24.32
CA SER A 215 -11.40 -8.64 -24.52
C SER A 215 -12.23 -8.63 -23.24
N ALA A 216 -12.36 -9.80 -22.58
CA ALA A 216 -13.10 -9.91 -21.31
C ALA A 216 -12.51 -9.00 -20.21
N TYR A 217 -11.19 -8.83 -20.20
CA TYR A 217 -10.53 -7.89 -19.29
C TYR A 217 -10.92 -6.44 -19.60
N ALA A 218 -10.91 -6.05 -20.87
CA ALA A 218 -11.27 -4.69 -21.29
C ALA A 218 -12.74 -4.38 -20.98
N GLU A 219 -13.64 -5.31 -21.29
CA GLU A 219 -15.08 -5.20 -21.02
C GLU A 219 -15.35 -5.07 -19.52
N LYS A 220 -14.80 -5.97 -18.70
CA LYS A 220 -14.94 -5.91 -17.23
C LYS A 220 -14.38 -4.61 -16.67
N LYS A 221 -13.19 -4.18 -17.12
CA LYS A 221 -12.54 -2.94 -16.69
C LYS A 221 -13.44 -1.72 -16.94
N GLN A 222 -14.04 -1.65 -18.13
CA GLN A 222 -14.94 -0.54 -18.49
C GLN A 222 -16.25 -0.63 -17.71
N HIS A 223 -16.88 -1.80 -17.65
CA HIS A 223 -18.12 -2.01 -16.93
C HIS A 223 -18.00 -1.63 -15.45
N ASP A 224 -16.97 -2.11 -14.76
CA ASP A 224 -16.76 -1.82 -13.34
C ASP A 224 -16.45 -0.33 -13.10
N ALA A 225 -15.73 0.30 -14.02
CA ALA A 225 -15.47 1.74 -13.97
C ALA A 225 -16.73 2.57 -14.14
N ASP A 226 -17.60 2.19 -15.09
CA ASP A 226 -18.85 2.91 -15.36
C ASP A 226 -19.82 2.78 -14.16
N ARG A 227 -19.91 1.59 -13.55
CA ARG A 227 -20.65 1.42 -12.28
C ARG A 227 -20.13 2.33 -11.16
N LEU A 228 -18.82 2.48 -11.06
CA LEU A 228 -18.22 3.35 -10.06
C LEU A 228 -18.53 4.82 -10.35
N ILE A 229 -18.50 5.24 -11.63
CA ILE A 229 -18.89 6.58 -12.07
C ILE A 229 -20.38 6.83 -11.78
N ASP A 230 -21.26 5.83 -11.95
CA ASP A 230 -22.69 5.94 -11.62
C ASP A 230 -22.92 6.26 -10.15
N ARG A 231 -22.14 5.63 -9.25
CA ARG A 231 -22.19 5.91 -7.81
C ARG A 231 -21.65 7.33 -7.50
N LEU A 232 -20.60 7.76 -8.18
CA LEU A 232 -20.04 9.11 -8.01
C LEU A 232 -20.97 10.20 -8.54
N GLU A 233 -21.80 9.91 -9.55
CA GLU A 233 -22.81 10.83 -10.08
C GLU A 233 -23.85 11.20 -9.01
N ALA A 234 -24.17 10.27 -8.09
CA ALA A 234 -25.04 10.57 -6.95
C ALA A 234 -24.41 11.55 -5.95
N LEU A 235 -23.08 11.54 -5.81
CA LEU A 235 -22.35 12.49 -4.97
C LEU A 235 -22.13 13.85 -5.67
N LEU A 236 -21.83 13.82 -6.96
CA LEU A 236 -21.53 14.97 -7.81
C LEU A 236 -22.43 14.96 -9.06
N PRO A 237 -23.66 15.47 -8.98
CA PRO A 237 -24.57 15.52 -10.13
C PRO A 237 -23.96 16.27 -11.31
N GLY A 238 -23.97 15.67 -12.48
CA GLY A 238 -23.35 16.19 -13.70
C GLY A 238 -21.90 15.71 -13.92
N LEU A 239 -21.35 14.89 -13.03
CA LEU A 239 -19.98 14.38 -13.12
C LEU A 239 -19.69 13.71 -14.45
N LYS A 240 -20.61 12.84 -14.94
CA LYS A 240 -20.41 12.09 -16.19
C LYS A 240 -20.11 12.99 -17.39
N SER A 241 -20.81 14.12 -17.48
CA SER A 241 -20.62 15.09 -18.55
C SER A 241 -19.39 15.99 -18.33
N ALA A 242 -18.90 16.09 -17.11
CA ALA A 242 -17.76 16.91 -16.71
C ALA A 242 -16.42 16.16 -16.77
N ILE A 243 -16.41 14.85 -17.00
CA ILE A 243 -15.17 14.07 -17.11
C ILE A 243 -14.48 14.40 -18.43
N GLU A 244 -13.29 14.99 -18.35
CA GLU A 244 -12.42 15.29 -19.49
C GLU A 244 -11.25 14.32 -19.61
N PHE A 245 -10.85 13.69 -18.50
CA PHE A 245 -9.78 12.70 -18.44
C PHE A 245 -10.24 11.52 -17.58
N LYS A 246 -9.93 10.30 -18.02
CA LYS A 246 -10.24 9.07 -17.27
C LYS A 246 -9.12 8.05 -17.41
N GLU A 247 -8.55 7.64 -16.29
CA GLU A 247 -7.65 6.51 -16.21
C GLU A 247 -8.17 5.49 -15.19
N ILE A 248 -8.09 4.20 -15.54
CA ILE A 248 -8.65 3.12 -14.74
C ILE A 248 -7.51 2.18 -14.32
N GLY A 249 -7.30 2.02 -13.02
CA GLY A 249 -6.43 1.03 -12.42
C GLY A 249 -7.21 -0.18 -11.93
N THR A 250 -6.72 -1.39 -12.20
CA THR A 250 -7.32 -2.65 -11.76
C THR A 250 -6.33 -3.40 -10.87
N PRO A 251 -6.70 -4.48 -10.18
CA PRO A 251 -5.75 -5.34 -9.48
C PRO A 251 -4.55 -5.77 -10.33
N ARG A 252 -4.76 -6.02 -11.64
CA ARG A 252 -3.65 -6.33 -12.58
C ARG A 252 -2.73 -5.13 -12.79
N THR A 253 -3.27 -3.90 -12.82
CA THR A 253 -2.49 -2.66 -12.91
C THR A 253 -1.62 -2.49 -11.67
N HIS A 254 -2.20 -2.62 -10.48
CA HIS A 254 -1.47 -2.52 -9.22
C HIS A 254 -0.38 -3.58 -9.10
N ARG A 255 -0.69 -4.85 -9.44
CA ARG A 255 0.32 -5.90 -9.48
C ARG A 255 1.47 -5.59 -10.44
N ARG A 256 1.17 -5.07 -11.62
CA ARG A 256 2.18 -4.73 -12.64
C ARG A 256 3.13 -3.64 -12.18
N PHE A 257 2.60 -2.55 -11.62
CA PHE A 257 3.41 -1.39 -11.24
C PHE A 257 4.08 -1.55 -9.88
N LEU A 258 3.43 -2.21 -8.93
CA LEU A 258 3.95 -2.36 -7.57
C LEU A 258 4.76 -3.65 -7.37
N GLY A 259 4.69 -4.60 -8.31
CA GLY A 259 5.35 -5.90 -8.18
C GLY A 259 4.87 -6.76 -7.02
N ARG A 260 3.66 -6.48 -6.47
CA ARG A 260 3.14 -7.08 -5.25
C ARG A 260 2.23 -8.27 -5.55
N MET A 261 2.30 -9.30 -4.71
CA MET A 261 1.37 -10.44 -4.76
C MET A 261 -0.09 -9.96 -4.77
N GLY A 262 -0.85 -10.39 -5.77
CA GLY A 262 -2.27 -10.03 -5.91
C GLY A 262 -2.56 -8.53 -6.12
N GLY A 263 -1.55 -7.67 -6.23
CA GLY A 263 -1.74 -6.20 -6.22
C GLY A 263 -2.27 -5.69 -4.87
N SER A 264 -2.09 -6.49 -3.79
CA SER A 264 -2.63 -6.23 -2.45
C SER A 264 -2.18 -4.91 -1.85
N TYR A 265 -3.02 -4.37 -0.98
CA TYR A 265 -2.70 -3.16 -0.22
C TYR A 265 -1.71 -3.45 0.93
N GLY A 266 -1.77 -4.63 1.53
CA GLY A 266 -0.88 -5.07 2.61
C GLY A 266 -1.34 -6.39 3.22
N PRO A 267 -0.68 -6.85 4.28
CA PRO A 267 -1.11 -8.04 5.01
C PRO A 267 -2.28 -7.73 5.95
N VAL A 268 -3.25 -8.60 5.96
CA VAL A 268 -4.32 -8.61 6.96
C VAL A 268 -4.24 -9.91 7.76
N PRO A 269 -4.58 -9.91 9.07
CA PRO A 269 -4.63 -11.12 9.86
C PRO A 269 -5.61 -12.15 9.25
N ALA A 270 -5.17 -13.39 9.13
CA ALA A 270 -6.05 -14.50 8.69
C ALA A 270 -7.07 -14.86 9.78
N ASN A 271 -6.69 -14.64 11.06
CA ASN A 271 -7.52 -14.87 12.23
C ASN A 271 -7.19 -13.81 13.29
N ARG A 272 -7.99 -13.73 14.36
CA ARG A 272 -7.67 -12.87 15.50
C ARG A 272 -6.30 -13.21 16.07
N LEU A 273 -5.38 -12.26 16.05
CA LEU A 273 -4.02 -12.45 16.53
C LEU A 273 -3.90 -12.11 18.01
N PRO A 274 -3.22 -12.93 18.81
CA PRO A 274 -2.89 -12.57 20.18
C PRO A 274 -1.71 -11.57 20.20
N GLY A 275 -1.72 -10.68 21.20
CA GLY A 275 -0.61 -9.78 21.51
C GLY A 275 -0.74 -8.39 20.89
N LEU A 276 0.15 -7.49 21.35
CA LEU A 276 0.16 -6.07 20.98
C LEU A 276 0.96 -5.79 19.71
N LEU A 277 1.96 -6.62 19.39
CA LEU A 277 2.87 -6.41 18.28
C LEU A 277 2.82 -7.61 17.30
N PRO A 278 1.73 -7.74 16.55
CA PRO A 278 1.52 -8.93 15.71
C PRO A 278 2.47 -8.99 14.52
N MET A 279 2.96 -7.84 14.02
CA MET A 279 3.80 -7.77 12.83
C MET A 279 5.28 -8.07 13.13
N PRO A 280 5.99 -8.77 12.23
CA PRO A 280 7.42 -9.03 12.39
C PRO A 280 8.23 -7.74 12.24
N PHE A 281 9.34 -7.67 12.98
CA PHE A 281 10.32 -6.59 12.82
C PHE A 281 11.18 -6.76 11.56
N ASN A 282 12.07 -5.80 11.30
CA ASN A 282 12.88 -5.72 10.07
C ASN A 282 13.85 -6.89 9.86
N ARG A 283 14.44 -7.44 10.92
CA ARG A 283 15.33 -8.60 10.78
C ARG A 283 14.56 -9.81 10.26
N THR A 284 15.19 -10.54 9.35
CA THR A 284 14.73 -11.86 8.93
C THR A 284 15.55 -12.95 9.58
N GLY A 285 15.14 -14.21 9.45
CA GLY A 285 15.98 -15.34 9.89
C GLY A 285 17.19 -15.59 8.99
N LEU A 286 17.30 -14.90 7.85
CA LEU A 286 18.42 -14.96 6.94
C LEU A 286 19.41 -13.83 7.25
N LYS A 287 20.65 -14.17 7.58
CA LYS A 287 21.66 -13.18 7.95
C LYS A 287 21.88 -12.18 6.81
N ASN A 288 22.06 -10.90 7.13
CA ASN A 288 22.28 -9.78 6.23
C ASN A 288 21.06 -9.41 5.33
N LEU A 289 19.92 -10.09 5.47
CA LEU A 289 18.69 -9.72 4.79
C LEU A 289 17.71 -9.10 5.79
N TYR A 290 17.21 -7.93 5.44
CA TYR A 290 16.19 -7.19 6.19
C TYR A 290 14.95 -6.99 5.30
N CYS A 291 13.80 -6.85 5.92
CA CYS A 291 12.56 -6.46 5.25
C CYS A 291 12.02 -5.14 5.82
N VAL A 292 11.44 -4.33 4.96
CA VAL A 292 10.77 -3.07 5.30
C VAL A 292 9.40 -2.98 4.62
N GLY A 293 8.67 -1.94 4.93
CA GLY A 293 7.35 -1.70 4.35
C GLY A 293 6.23 -2.31 5.16
N ASP A 294 5.07 -2.45 4.55
CA ASP A 294 3.82 -2.85 5.19
C ASP A 294 3.76 -4.30 5.70
N SER A 295 4.65 -5.17 5.23
CA SER A 295 4.79 -6.54 5.74
C SER A 295 5.67 -6.64 6.99
N CYS A 296 6.07 -5.50 7.55
CA CYS A 296 6.86 -5.37 8.76
C CYS A 296 6.14 -4.44 9.74
N PHE A 297 6.52 -4.52 11.03
CA PHE A 297 6.03 -3.58 12.04
C PHE A 297 6.35 -2.12 11.63
N PRO A 298 5.40 -1.20 11.78
CA PRO A 298 4.06 -1.32 12.38
C PRO A 298 2.96 -1.83 11.44
N GLY A 299 3.17 -1.89 10.11
CA GLY A 299 2.19 -2.41 9.16
C GLY A 299 1.89 -1.46 8.02
N GLN A 300 0.60 -1.31 7.68
CA GLN A 300 0.12 -0.55 6.52
C GLN A 300 0.06 0.96 6.80
N GLY A 301 0.03 1.74 5.74
CA GLY A 301 -0.10 3.19 5.75
C GLY A 301 1.24 3.93 5.59
N LEU A 302 1.18 5.17 5.08
CA LEU A 302 2.37 5.96 4.76
C LEU A 302 3.30 6.16 5.98
N ASN A 303 2.72 6.54 7.13
CA ASN A 303 3.48 6.75 8.38
C ASN A 303 4.15 5.45 8.85
N ALA A 304 3.41 4.33 8.78
CA ALA A 304 3.88 3.03 9.20
C ALA A 304 5.05 2.53 8.33
N VAL A 305 4.93 2.64 7.00
CA VAL A 305 6.01 2.19 6.10
C VAL A 305 7.24 3.09 6.18
N ALA A 306 7.06 4.40 6.38
CA ALA A 306 8.16 5.33 6.62
C ALA A 306 8.89 4.98 7.93
N PHE A 307 8.14 4.73 9.00
CA PHE A 307 8.72 4.28 10.27
C PHE A 307 9.44 2.94 10.13
N SER A 308 8.91 1.99 9.35
CA SER A 308 9.57 0.70 9.09
C SER A 308 10.94 0.90 8.44
N GLY A 309 11.05 1.82 7.47
CA GLY A 309 12.33 2.18 6.85
C GLY A 309 13.30 2.82 7.84
N TYR A 310 12.83 3.79 8.62
CA TYR A 310 13.61 4.45 9.67
C TYR A 310 14.15 3.45 10.72
N ALA A 311 13.27 2.61 11.27
CA ALA A 311 13.65 1.59 12.23
C ALA A 311 14.67 0.57 11.66
N CYS A 312 14.54 0.23 10.36
CA CYS A 312 15.48 -0.65 9.69
C CYS A 312 16.87 -0.02 9.56
N SER A 313 16.97 1.26 9.23
CA SER A 313 18.25 1.96 9.12
C SER A 313 19.00 1.97 10.47
N HIS A 314 18.30 2.26 11.56
CA HIS A 314 18.87 2.17 12.92
C HIS A 314 19.29 0.75 13.28
N ARG A 315 18.49 -0.25 12.89
CA ARG A 315 18.82 -1.66 13.12
C ARG A 315 20.10 -2.07 12.38
N ILE A 316 20.22 -1.67 11.12
CA ILE A 316 21.42 -1.95 10.32
C ILE A 316 22.62 -1.23 10.91
N GLY A 317 22.49 0.02 11.33
CA GLY A 317 23.53 0.77 12.00
C GLY A 317 24.05 0.04 13.23
N ALA A 318 23.16 -0.41 14.11
CA ALA A 318 23.51 -1.21 15.29
C ALA A 318 24.21 -2.53 14.92
N ASP A 319 23.72 -3.23 13.88
CA ASP A 319 24.31 -4.50 13.41
C ASP A 319 25.69 -4.32 12.72
N LEU A 320 26.03 -3.09 12.36
CA LEU A 320 27.35 -2.68 11.86
C LEU A 320 28.26 -2.12 12.95
N GLY A 321 27.80 -2.05 14.20
CA GLY A 321 28.54 -1.46 15.30
C GLY A 321 28.59 0.08 15.27
N LEU A 322 27.76 0.71 14.44
CA LEU A 322 27.62 2.16 14.40
C LEU A 322 26.70 2.61 15.54
N ASN A 323 27.01 3.78 16.13
CA ASN A 323 26.07 4.41 17.06
C ASN A 323 25.00 5.17 16.26
N PRO A 324 23.75 4.67 16.18
CA PRO A 324 22.72 5.35 15.40
C PRO A 324 22.37 6.77 15.90
N TRP A 325 22.68 7.05 17.17
CA TRP A 325 22.43 8.36 17.80
C TRP A 325 23.56 9.38 17.56
N SER A 326 24.68 8.96 16.96
CA SER A 326 25.77 9.84 16.55
C SER A 326 25.71 10.24 15.09
N LEU A 327 24.71 9.77 14.34
CA LEU A 327 24.47 10.22 12.97
C LEU A 327 23.88 11.63 13.02
N PRO A 328 24.34 12.56 12.15
CA PRO A 328 23.76 13.90 12.06
C PRO A 328 22.27 13.76 11.72
N ALA A 329 21.45 14.59 12.36
CA ALA A 329 20.01 14.65 12.18
C ALA A 329 19.63 15.14 10.78
#